data_358012643dd344d9cd87bf2af06827d0
#
_entry.id   358012643dd344d9cd87bf2af06827d0
#
_cell.length_a   1.000
_cell.length_b   1.000
_cell.length_c   1.000
_cell.angle_alpha   90.00
_cell.angle_beta   90.00
_cell.angle_gamma   90.00
#
_symmetry.space_group_name_H-M   'P 1'
#
loop_
_entity.id
_entity.type
_entity.pdbx_description
1 polymer ?
#
loop_
_entity_poly.entity_id
_entity_poly.type
_entity_poly.pdbx_seq_one_letter_code
_entity_poly.pdbx_strand_id
1 'polypeptide(L)'
;VSAASEPSEKPAEKSADIPEAPVDVAAEMAGAPASQTKPSPALASEVQASSQRETRTEADVYAGPAVRKLAREFGIDLLKVTGSGRRGRVLKEDLQAFTRKNLQKSAEEFTGTGVPVVPDIDFSQFGEVTVEDRSRLDQMTATNMSRSWLNVPHVTQFEGADITDLESFRKSMKKEAEQLGNKLTPMPFVLKACAVALAAHPKMKSSLALAGKQLVYKQYCHIGMAVDTPAGLVVPVIRDVDKKGIWQLAEEIRDMATRAREKKLTPAQMQGGVFTISSLGSIGGEGFTPIVNTPEVAILGLSRAEIKPVWDGESFLPRQILPLSLSYDHRVVNGGDAGRFLTDLAALLSDVRRIIL
;
A
#
# COMPACT_ATOMS: atom_id res chain seq x y z
N VAL A 1 52.01 -21.27 -55.45
CA VAL A 1 51.32 -22.34 -56.15
C VAL A 1 50.02 -22.53 -55.41
N SER A 2 48.97 -21.80 -55.80
CA SER A 2 47.79 -22.23 -56.58
C SER A 2 47.08 -23.42 -55.92
N ALA A 3 45.85 -23.39 -55.59
CA ALA A 3 44.64 -23.06 -56.33
C ALA A 3 43.44 -22.90 -55.41
N ALA A 4 42.51 -22.08 -55.89
CA ALA A 4 41.14 -21.83 -55.44
C ALA A 4 40.22 -23.06 -55.63
N SER A 5 39.11 -23.09 -54.82
CA SER A 5 37.77 -23.41 -55.33
C SER A 5 36.73 -23.11 -54.27
N GLU A 6 35.84 -22.19 -54.55
CA GLU A 6 34.43 -22.04 -54.10
C GLU A 6 33.53 -22.96 -54.94
N PRO A 7 32.18 -22.97 -54.69
CA PRO A 7 31.32 -22.94 -53.50
C PRO A 7 30.32 -24.12 -53.45
N SER A 8 29.59 -24.34 -52.35
CA SER A 8 28.37 -25.17 -52.36
C SER A 8 27.34 -24.71 -51.36
N GLU A 9 26.32 -24.15 -51.96
CA GLU A 9 24.86 -24.27 -51.70
C GLU A 9 24.29 -24.33 -50.26
N LYS A 10 23.49 -23.34 -50.00
CA LYS A 10 22.39 -23.33 -48.97
C LYS A 10 21.34 -24.38 -49.32
N PRO A 11 20.68 -24.95 -48.33
CA PRO A 11 19.29 -25.32 -48.46
C PRO A 11 18.34 -24.40 -47.66
N ALA A 12 17.20 -24.19 -48.31
CA ALA A 12 16.12 -23.29 -47.99
C ALA A 12 15.42 -23.57 -46.65
N GLU A 13 14.94 -22.47 -46.08
CA GLU A 13 13.84 -22.38 -45.10
C GLU A 13 12.60 -23.15 -45.54
N LYS A 14 12.05 -23.94 -44.63
CA LYS A 14 10.65 -24.31 -44.62
C LYS A 14 10.02 -23.69 -43.40
N SER A 15 9.29 -22.61 -43.64
CA SER A 15 8.27 -22.08 -42.72
C SER A 15 7.16 -23.12 -42.57
N ALA A 16 6.88 -23.50 -41.33
CA ALA A 16 5.69 -24.26 -40.99
C ALA A 16 4.59 -23.29 -40.55
N ASP A 17 3.53 -23.25 -41.34
CA ASP A 17 2.27 -22.62 -41.08
C ASP A 17 1.64 -23.15 -39.79
N ILE A 18 1.27 -22.24 -38.90
CA ILE A 18 0.37 -22.49 -37.75
C ILE A 18 -1.00 -21.95 -38.18
N PRO A 19 -2.04 -22.78 -38.27
CA PRO A 19 -3.37 -22.28 -38.62
C PRO A 19 -4.01 -21.55 -37.42
N GLU A 20 -4.39 -20.31 -37.63
CA GLU A 20 -5.37 -19.58 -36.81
C GLU A 20 -6.75 -20.27 -36.89
N ALA A 21 -7.31 -20.63 -35.73
CA ALA A 21 -8.72 -20.97 -35.62
C ALA A 21 -9.48 -19.76 -35.03
N PRO A 22 -10.59 -19.34 -35.66
CA PRO A 22 -11.42 -18.28 -35.12
C PRO A 22 -12.29 -18.81 -34.00
N VAL A 23 -12.30 -18.11 -32.86
CA VAL A 23 -13.24 -18.36 -31.77
C VAL A 23 -14.50 -17.57 -32.03
N ASP A 24 -15.53 -18.26 -32.54
CA ASP A 24 -16.88 -17.76 -32.66
C ASP A 24 -17.61 -18.03 -31.34
N VAL A 25 -18.01 -16.99 -30.61
CA VAL A 25 -18.84 -17.09 -29.42
C VAL A 25 -20.19 -16.44 -29.69
N ALA A 26 -21.12 -17.20 -30.20
CA ALA A 26 -22.52 -16.81 -30.22
C ALA A 26 -23.42 -18.00 -29.88
N ALA A 27 -24.09 -17.82 -28.76
CA ALA A 27 -25.45 -18.31 -28.44
C ALA A 27 -25.73 -19.81 -28.54
N GLU A 28 -26.01 -20.41 -27.35
CA GLU A 28 -27.21 -21.24 -27.22
C GLU A 28 -27.73 -21.22 -25.77
N MET A 29 -28.79 -20.47 -25.55
CA MET A 29 -29.67 -20.56 -24.39
C MET A 29 -30.78 -21.54 -24.72
N ALA A 30 -30.73 -22.74 -24.18
CA ALA A 30 -31.87 -23.67 -24.21
C ALA A 30 -32.14 -24.23 -22.81
N GLY A 31 -33.24 -23.81 -22.29
CA GLY A 31 -34.25 -24.40 -21.45
C GLY A 31 -33.89 -25.55 -20.47
N ALA A 32 -34.02 -25.26 -19.17
CA ALA A 32 -34.34 -26.24 -18.16
C ALA A 32 -35.62 -25.83 -17.38
N PRO A 33 -36.52 -26.76 -17.02
CA PRO A 33 -37.87 -26.42 -16.60
C PRO A 33 -37.97 -25.93 -15.17
N ALA A 34 -38.82 -24.93 -14.96
CA ALA A 34 -39.20 -24.38 -13.68
C ALA A 34 -39.81 -25.42 -12.75
N SER A 35 -39.14 -25.73 -11.67
CA SER A 35 -39.71 -26.48 -10.55
C SER A 35 -40.50 -25.52 -9.66
N GLN A 36 -41.81 -25.69 -9.65
CA GLN A 36 -42.73 -24.96 -8.78
C GLN A 36 -42.62 -25.53 -7.35
N THR A 37 -41.91 -24.83 -6.49
CA THR A 37 -42.00 -25.02 -5.03
C THR A 37 -43.11 -24.13 -4.47
N LYS A 38 -44.14 -24.73 -3.92
CA LYS A 38 -45.22 -24.05 -3.17
C LYS A 38 -44.60 -23.36 -1.92
N PRO A 39 -44.99 -22.15 -1.61
CA PRO A 39 -44.49 -21.46 -0.39
C PRO A 39 -45.11 -22.10 0.86
N SER A 40 -44.26 -22.27 1.87
CA SER A 40 -44.61 -22.73 3.21
C SER A 40 -45.48 -21.70 3.97
N PRO A 41 -46.48 -22.13 4.78
CA PRO A 41 -47.42 -21.20 5.40
C PRO A 41 -46.88 -20.26 6.45
N ALA A 42 -45.61 -20.39 6.85
CA ALA A 42 -45.03 -19.59 7.91
C ALA A 42 -44.57 -18.14 7.48
N LEU A 43 -44.42 -17.89 6.16
CA LEU A 43 -44.02 -16.57 5.64
C LEU A 43 -45.21 -15.66 5.31
N ALA A 44 -46.47 -16.17 5.36
CA ALA A 44 -47.65 -15.35 5.07
C ALA A 44 -48.10 -14.46 6.24
N SER A 45 -47.64 -14.73 7.48
CA SER A 45 -48.03 -13.92 8.66
C SER A 45 -47.21 -12.66 8.86
N GLU A 46 -45.96 -12.56 8.31
CA GLU A 46 -45.15 -11.35 8.43
C GLU A 46 -45.44 -10.31 7.35
N VAL A 47 -45.95 -10.71 6.20
CA VAL A 47 -46.28 -9.77 5.10
C VAL A 47 -47.62 -9.03 5.39
N GLN A 48 -48.51 -9.56 6.23
CA GLN A 48 -49.77 -8.89 6.57
C GLN A 48 -49.63 -7.89 7.72
N ALA A 49 -48.55 -7.93 8.52
CA ALA A 49 -48.28 -6.93 9.56
C ALA A 49 -47.64 -5.62 9.06
N SER A 50 -47.16 -5.57 7.82
CA SER A 50 -46.53 -4.38 7.25
C SER A 50 -47.45 -3.51 6.38
N SER A 51 -48.70 -3.91 6.13
CA SER A 51 -49.62 -3.19 5.24
C SER A 51 -50.62 -2.24 5.94
N GLN A 52 -50.46 -2.02 7.25
CA GLN A 52 -51.25 -1.01 7.99
C GLN A 52 -50.39 0.10 8.58
N ARG A 53 -49.34 0.54 7.93
CA ARG A 53 -48.80 1.86 8.13
C ARG A 53 -49.65 2.84 7.31
N GLU A 54 -50.65 3.43 7.98
CA GLU A 54 -51.33 4.64 7.49
C GLU A 54 -50.26 5.59 6.94
N THR A 55 -50.39 6.00 5.71
CA THR A 55 -49.56 7.03 5.05
C THR A 55 -49.83 8.35 5.75
N ARG A 56 -49.16 8.60 6.89
CA ARG A 56 -49.12 9.92 7.49
C ARG A 56 -48.49 10.89 6.51
N THR A 57 -49.24 11.86 6.08
CA THR A 57 -48.71 12.92 5.22
C THR A 57 -48.06 14.00 6.08
N GLU A 58 -47.17 14.78 5.51
CA GLU A 58 -46.49 15.90 6.18
C GLU A 58 -47.51 16.92 6.78
N ALA A 59 -48.73 16.93 6.24
CA ALA A 59 -49.86 17.71 6.76
C ALA A 59 -50.38 17.26 8.14
N ASP A 60 -50.21 15.96 8.45
CA ASP A 60 -50.72 15.36 9.69
C ASP A 60 -49.79 15.57 10.89
N VAL A 61 -48.56 16.10 10.67
CA VAL A 61 -47.63 16.38 11.77
C VAL A 61 -48.06 17.66 12.50
N TYR A 62 -48.27 17.56 13.78
CA TYR A 62 -48.66 18.72 14.61
C TYR A 62 -47.45 19.66 14.82
N ALA A 63 -47.31 20.65 13.94
CA ALA A 63 -46.23 21.63 13.98
C ALA A 63 -46.73 23.02 13.62
N GLY A 64 -46.18 24.06 14.27
CA GLY A 64 -46.54 25.45 13.98
C GLY A 64 -45.97 25.95 12.64
N PRO A 65 -46.53 27.05 12.03
CA PRO A 65 -46.09 27.57 10.74
C PRO A 65 -44.60 27.91 10.70
N ALA A 66 -44.04 28.45 11.78
CA ALA A 66 -42.61 28.78 11.87
C ALA A 66 -41.71 27.52 11.84
N VAL A 67 -42.14 26.43 12.51
CA VAL A 67 -41.43 25.15 12.52
C VAL A 67 -41.48 24.49 11.14
N ARG A 68 -42.62 24.54 10.46
CA ARG A 68 -42.77 24.03 9.08
C ARG A 68 -41.92 24.82 8.08
N LYS A 69 -41.82 26.15 8.26
CA LYS A 69 -40.95 26.99 7.41
C LYS A 69 -39.47 26.59 7.62
N LEU A 70 -39.05 26.49 8.87
CA LEU A 70 -37.68 26.13 9.24
C LEU A 70 -37.30 24.71 8.75
N ALA A 71 -38.25 23.76 8.86
CA ALA A 71 -38.04 22.40 8.36
C ALA A 71 -37.82 22.38 6.83
N ARG A 72 -38.59 23.18 6.07
CA ARG A 72 -38.41 23.34 4.63
C ARG A 72 -37.08 24.00 4.27
N GLU A 73 -36.67 25.03 5.01
CA GLU A 73 -35.38 25.72 4.81
C GLU A 73 -34.20 24.77 5.05
N PHE A 74 -34.32 23.85 5.99
CA PHE A 74 -33.27 22.85 6.31
C PHE A 74 -33.44 21.52 5.58
N GLY A 75 -34.46 21.34 4.75
CA GLY A 75 -34.73 20.10 4.02
C GLY A 75 -35.07 18.91 4.96
N ILE A 76 -35.65 19.18 6.12
CA ILE A 76 -35.96 18.16 7.13
C ILE A 76 -37.39 17.67 6.95
N ASP A 77 -37.54 16.36 6.82
CA ASP A 77 -38.84 15.68 6.84
C ASP A 77 -39.38 15.63 8.27
N LEU A 78 -40.48 16.37 8.53
CA LEU A 78 -41.12 16.46 9.83
C LEU A 78 -41.68 15.11 10.34
N LEU A 79 -41.94 14.15 9.45
CA LEU A 79 -42.40 12.80 9.85
C LEU A 79 -41.32 12.04 10.65
N LYS A 80 -40.04 12.41 10.48
CA LYS A 80 -38.91 11.81 11.17
C LYS A 80 -38.57 12.48 12.51
N VAL A 81 -39.21 13.60 12.82
CA VAL A 81 -38.96 14.37 14.04
C VAL A 81 -40.02 14.04 15.11
N THR A 82 -39.54 13.57 16.27
CA THR A 82 -40.42 13.33 17.41
C THR A 82 -40.70 14.66 18.14
N GLY A 83 -41.97 15.08 18.23
CA GLY A 83 -42.36 16.30 18.92
C GLY A 83 -42.37 16.13 20.44
N SER A 84 -41.74 17.04 21.20
CA SER A 84 -41.72 17.08 22.67
C SER A 84 -42.81 17.98 23.24
N GLY A 85 -43.48 18.76 22.42
CA GLY A 85 -44.54 19.68 22.87
C GLY A 85 -45.83 18.99 23.26
N ARG A 86 -46.75 19.76 23.89
CA ARG A 86 -48.07 19.26 24.34
C ARG A 86 -48.84 18.60 23.18
N ARG A 87 -49.34 17.39 23.41
CA ARG A 87 -50.02 16.53 22.42
C ARG A 87 -49.12 16.14 21.22
N GLY A 88 -47.80 15.96 21.44
CA GLY A 88 -46.88 15.55 20.40
C GLY A 88 -46.51 16.65 19.37
N ARG A 89 -46.71 17.93 19.75
CA ARG A 89 -46.36 19.05 18.86
C ARG A 89 -44.85 19.16 18.68
N VAL A 90 -44.40 19.26 17.43
CA VAL A 90 -43.00 19.52 17.10
C VAL A 90 -42.67 20.98 17.39
N LEU A 91 -41.68 21.18 18.24
CA LEU A 91 -41.12 22.47 18.62
C LEU A 91 -39.86 22.80 17.82
N LYS A 92 -39.40 24.05 17.90
CA LYS A 92 -38.15 24.48 17.25
C LYS A 92 -36.93 23.74 17.82
N GLU A 93 -36.97 23.49 19.13
CA GLU A 93 -35.93 22.77 19.87
C GLU A 93 -35.79 21.31 19.39
N ASP A 94 -36.90 20.65 19.07
CA ASP A 94 -36.92 19.28 18.56
C ASP A 94 -36.23 19.21 17.17
N LEU A 95 -36.49 20.20 16.33
CA LEU A 95 -35.85 20.31 15.02
C LEU A 95 -34.34 20.53 15.16
N GLN A 96 -33.92 21.39 16.08
CA GLN A 96 -32.50 21.64 16.35
C GLN A 96 -31.81 20.40 16.93
N ALA A 97 -32.46 19.67 17.84
CA ALA A 97 -31.95 18.43 18.42
C ALA A 97 -31.82 17.34 17.34
N PHE A 98 -32.81 17.22 16.46
CA PHE A 98 -32.80 16.29 15.33
C PHE A 98 -31.65 16.61 14.33
N THR A 99 -31.50 17.90 14.00
CA THR A 99 -30.41 18.36 13.13
C THR A 99 -29.04 18.07 13.75
N ARG A 100 -28.86 18.37 15.03
CA ARG A 100 -27.61 18.11 15.74
C ARG A 100 -27.31 16.62 15.79
N LYS A 101 -28.29 15.77 16.07
CA LYS A 101 -28.14 14.32 16.11
C LYS A 101 -27.80 13.73 14.74
N ASN A 102 -28.39 14.25 13.65
CA ASN A 102 -28.09 13.82 12.30
C ASN A 102 -26.71 14.30 11.83
N LEU A 103 -26.31 15.52 12.18
CA LEU A 103 -24.96 16.03 11.89
C LEU A 103 -23.89 15.24 12.67
N GLN A 104 -24.18 14.84 13.92
CA GLN A 104 -23.30 13.97 14.69
C GLN A 104 -23.25 12.57 14.10
N LYS A 105 -24.38 11.96 13.72
CA LYS A 105 -24.40 10.68 13.01
C LYS A 105 -23.67 10.74 11.66
N SER A 106 -23.90 11.80 10.88
CA SER A 106 -23.18 11.99 9.62
C SER A 106 -21.67 12.17 9.85
N ALA A 107 -21.24 12.81 10.95
CA ALA A 107 -19.85 12.92 11.32
C ALA A 107 -19.25 11.56 11.73
N GLU A 108 -20.03 10.70 12.39
CA GLU A 108 -19.63 9.34 12.76
C GLU A 108 -19.68 8.37 11.55
N GLU A 109 -20.67 8.53 10.65
CA GLU A 109 -20.76 7.75 9.41
C GLU A 109 -19.76 8.20 8.33
N PHE A 110 -19.32 9.47 8.35
CA PHE A 110 -18.31 10.01 7.40
C PHE A 110 -16.86 9.75 7.85
N THR A 111 -16.61 9.08 8.96
CA THR A 111 -15.28 8.51 9.25
C THR A 111 -14.98 7.28 8.37
N GLY A 112 -15.93 6.82 7.59
CA GLY A 112 -15.76 5.76 6.61
C GLY A 112 -15.30 6.29 5.25
N THR A 113 -14.28 5.69 4.71
CA THR A 113 -13.68 5.87 3.38
C THR A 113 -14.63 5.51 2.21
N GLY A 114 -15.94 5.47 2.40
CA GLY A 114 -16.90 4.97 1.42
C GLY A 114 -16.90 3.44 1.26
N VAL A 115 -16.07 2.74 2.01
CA VAL A 115 -16.02 1.28 2.06
C VAL A 115 -16.90 0.80 3.21
N PRO A 116 -17.79 -0.19 3.00
CA PRO A 116 -18.59 -0.75 4.09
C PRO A 116 -17.72 -1.22 5.25
N VAL A 117 -18.12 -0.88 6.46
CA VAL A 117 -17.42 -1.34 7.68
C VAL A 117 -17.61 -2.85 7.80
N VAL A 118 -16.56 -3.58 8.14
CA VAL A 118 -16.65 -5.00 8.47
C VAL A 118 -17.54 -5.14 9.72
N PRO A 119 -18.60 -6.01 9.69
CA PRO A 119 -19.47 -6.21 10.83
C PRO A 119 -18.69 -6.68 12.07
N ASP A 120 -19.05 -6.14 13.21
CA ASP A 120 -18.53 -6.60 14.49
C ASP A 120 -19.26 -7.90 14.89
N ILE A 121 -18.49 -8.97 15.08
CA ILE A 121 -19.01 -10.31 15.40
C ILE A 121 -18.58 -10.67 16.80
N ASP A 122 -19.53 -11.11 17.63
CA ASP A 122 -19.23 -11.69 18.93
C ASP A 122 -18.64 -13.11 18.77
N PHE A 123 -17.33 -13.21 18.85
CA PHE A 123 -16.61 -14.47 18.70
C PHE A 123 -16.78 -15.42 19.91
N SER A 124 -17.26 -14.94 21.05
CA SER A 124 -17.50 -15.80 22.23
C SER A 124 -18.55 -16.88 21.99
N GLN A 125 -19.38 -16.70 20.94
CA GLN A 125 -20.36 -17.71 20.49
C GLN A 125 -19.71 -18.98 19.90
N PHE A 126 -18.43 -18.91 19.49
CA PHE A 126 -17.74 -20.01 18.83
C PHE A 126 -16.70 -20.71 19.71
N GLY A 127 -16.35 -20.09 20.85
CA GLY A 127 -15.37 -20.63 21.78
C GLY A 127 -14.81 -19.60 22.76
N GLU A 128 -13.85 -20.01 23.56
CA GLU A 128 -13.18 -19.10 24.50
C GLU A 128 -12.37 -18.06 23.75
N VAL A 129 -12.48 -16.79 24.14
CA VAL A 129 -11.80 -15.65 23.54
C VAL A 129 -11.04 -14.86 24.58
N THR A 130 -9.89 -14.31 24.17
CA THR A 130 -9.14 -13.32 24.95
C THR A 130 -9.24 -11.98 24.23
N VAL A 131 -9.61 -10.93 24.95
CA VAL A 131 -9.73 -9.57 24.43
C VAL A 131 -8.61 -8.72 25.00
N GLU A 132 -7.84 -8.06 24.11
CA GLU A 132 -6.76 -7.16 24.47
C GLU A 132 -6.95 -5.80 23.79
N ASP A 133 -6.72 -4.71 24.53
CA ASP A 133 -6.74 -3.37 23.98
C ASP A 133 -5.51 -3.12 23.11
N ARG A 134 -5.73 -2.59 21.90
CA ARG A 134 -4.63 -2.22 20.99
C ARG A 134 -3.89 -0.99 21.49
N SER A 135 -2.56 -1.00 21.36
CA SER A 135 -1.74 0.18 21.66
C SER A 135 -2.10 1.37 20.75
N ARG A 136 -1.82 2.59 21.20
CA ARG A 136 -2.01 3.81 20.38
C ARG A 136 -1.20 3.74 19.08
N LEU A 137 -0.01 3.14 19.09
CA LEU A 137 0.82 2.96 17.90
C LEU A 137 0.12 2.03 16.89
N ASP A 138 -0.44 0.91 17.35
CA ASP A 138 -1.16 -0.04 16.47
C ASP A 138 -2.40 0.60 15.85
N GLN A 139 -3.14 1.39 16.62
CA GLN A 139 -4.31 2.12 16.10
C GLN A 139 -3.91 3.14 15.02
N MET A 140 -2.82 3.89 15.25
CA MET A 140 -2.29 4.84 14.27
C MET A 140 -1.77 4.14 13.01
N THR A 141 -1.06 3.03 13.17
CA THR A 141 -0.54 2.21 12.07
C THR A 141 -1.70 1.68 11.22
N ALA A 142 -2.73 1.11 11.85
CA ALA A 142 -3.92 0.62 11.14
C ALA A 142 -4.61 1.73 10.33
N THR A 143 -4.79 2.91 10.93
CA THR A 143 -5.38 4.07 10.26
C THR A 143 -4.55 4.52 9.06
N ASN A 144 -3.23 4.60 9.21
CA ASN A 144 -2.34 5.02 8.14
C ASN A 144 -2.28 3.98 7.01
N MET A 145 -2.19 2.70 7.33
CA MET A 145 -2.17 1.62 6.33
C MET A 145 -3.49 1.52 5.57
N SER A 146 -4.63 1.62 6.26
CA SER A 146 -5.94 1.68 5.62
C SER A 146 -6.05 2.88 4.68
N ARG A 147 -5.59 4.06 5.10
CA ARG A 147 -5.57 5.27 4.27
C ARG A 147 -4.70 5.07 3.03
N SER A 148 -3.50 4.52 3.18
CA SER A 148 -2.59 4.25 2.06
C SER A 148 -3.21 3.26 1.09
N TRP A 149 -3.74 2.14 1.59
CA TRP A 149 -4.34 1.10 0.77
C TRP A 149 -5.53 1.59 -0.06
N LEU A 150 -6.41 2.38 0.54
CA LEU A 150 -7.63 2.88 -0.11
C LEU A 150 -7.38 4.02 -1.11
N ASN A 151 -6.31 4.80 -0.92
CA ASN A 151 -6.07 5.99 -1.75
C ASN A 151 -5.00 5.78 -2.82
N VAL A 152 -4.19 4.73 -2.72
CA VAL A 152 -3.07 4.48 -3.64
C VAL A 152 -3.38 3.26 -4.50
N PRO A 153 -3.56 3.38 -5.81
CA PRO A 153 -3.57 2.23 -6.71
C PRO A 153 -2.16 1.67 -6.81
N HIS A 154 -1.87 0.68 -5.96
CA HIS A 154 -0.57 0.04 -5.86
C HIS A 154 -0.29 -0.85 -7.08
N VAL A 155 0.90 -0.73 -7.63
CA VAL A 155 1.51 -1.73 -8.50
C VAL A 155 2.85 -2.10 -7.90
N THR A 156 3.22 -3.38 -7.97
CA THR A 156 4.52 -3.87 -7.52
C THR A 156 5.27 -4.50 -8.66
N GLN A 157 6.52 -4.12 -8.84
CA GLN A 157 7.48 -4.75 -9.75
C GLN A 157 8.59 -5.42 -8.94
N PHE A 158 9.04 -6.55 -9.45
CA PHE A 158 10.08 -7.37 -8.82
C PHE A 158 11.32 -7.38 -9.71
N GLU A 159 12.49 -7.37 -9.07
CA GLU A 159 13.80 -7.45 -9.74
C GLU A 159 14.79 -8.22 -8.86
N GLY A 160 15.82 -8.78 -9.44
CA GLY A 160 16.92 -9.44 -8.74
C GLY A 160 18.22 -8.67 -8.89
N ALA A 161 18.80 -8.15 -7.83
CA ALA A 161 20.11 -7.54 -7.87
C ALA A 161 21.21 -8.57 -7.51
N ASP A 162 22.20 -8.76 -8.36
CA ASP A 162 23.38 -9.54 -8.03
C ASP A 162 24.29 -8.74 -7.11
N ILE A 163 24.32 -9.12 -5.85
CA ILE A 163 25.13 -8.47 -4.81
C ILE A 163 26.39 -9.27 -4.45
N THR A 164 26.83 -10.19 -5.28
CA THR A 164 27.99 -11.06 -5.00
C THR A 164 29.25 -10.25 -4.71
N ASP A 165 29.54 -9.28 -5.57
CA ASP A 165 30.74 -8.44 -5.44
C ASP A 165 30.60 -7.44 -4.27
N LEU A 166 29.41 -6.88 -4.05
CA LEU A 166 29.11 -6.02 -2.91
C LEU A 166 29.32 -6.78 -1.59
N GLU A 167 28.82 -8.00 -1.47
CA GLU A 167 29.00 -8.84 -0.28
C GLU A 167 30.44 -9.25 -0.05
N SER A 168 31.19 -9.54 -1.12
CA SER A 168 32.63 -9.79 -1.07
C SER A 168 33.38 -8.58 -0.53
N PHE A 169 33.09 -7.38 -1.09
CA PHE A 169 33.65 -6.12 -0.63
C PHE A 169 33.29 -5.85 0.83
N ARG A 170 32.02 -5.95 1.21
CA ARG A 170 31.56 -5.75 2.59
C ARG A 170 32.27 -6.67 3.56
N LYS A 171 32.47 -7.96 3.20
CA LYS A 171 33.20 -8.93 4.03
C LYS A 171 34.68 -8.57 4.17
N SER A 172 35.32 -8.03 3.12
CA SER A 172 36.72 -7.59 3.18
C SER A 172 36.93 -6.43 4.15
N MET A 173 35.89 -5.55 4.29
CA MET A 173 35.93 -4.38 5.19
C MET A 173 35.61 -4.71 6.66
N LYS A 174 35.43 -5.99 7.01
CA LYS A 174 35.02 -6.41 8.36
C LYS A 174 35.99 -5.95 9.46
N LYS A 175 37.29 -6.08 9.22
CA LYS A 175 38.33 -5.68 10.20
C LYS A 175 38.31 -4.17 10.47
N GLU A 176 38.15 -3.37 9.42
CA GLU A 176 38.04 -1.92 9.51
C GLU A 176 36.76 -1.49 10.23
N ALA A 177 35.64 -2.16 9.92
CA ALA A 177 34.38 -1.94 10.63
C ALA A 177 34.51 -2.21 12.14
N GLU A 178 35.18 -3.30 12.52
CA GLU A 178 35.43 -3.65 13.94
C GLU A 178 36.32 -2.60 14.62
N GLN A 179 37.36 -2.10 13.97
CA GLN A 179 38.22 -1.02 14.48
C GLN A 179 37.44 0.29 14.72
N LEU A 180 36.47 0.59 13.86
CA LEU A 180 35.58 1.75 14.00
C LEU A 180 34.42 1.50 14.99
N GLY A 181 34.36 0.32 15.62
CA GLY A 181 33.26 -0.04 16.53
C GLY A 181 31.90 -0.16 15.82
N ASN A 182 31.92 -0.36 14.50
CA ASN A 182 30.74 -0.43 13.64
C ASN A 182 30.51 -1.85 13.11
N LYS A 183 29.23 -2.17 12.86
CA LYS A 183 28.84 -3.38 12.13
C LYS A 183 28.36 -2.99 10.72
N LEU A 184 29.18 -3.29 9.73
CA LEU A 184 28.83 -2.98 8.35
C LEU A 184 27.86 -4.04 7.80
N THR A 185 26.58 -3.68 7.68
CA THR A 185 25.52 -4.49 7.07
C THR A 185 25.35 -4.10 5.58
N PRO A 186 24.57 -4.83 4.77
CA PRO A 186 24.24 -4.42 3.40
C PRO A 186 23.43 -3.13 3.32
N MET A 187 22.67 -2.79 4.37
CA MET A 187 21.72 -1.66 4.36
C MET A 187 22.33 -0.28 4.02
N PRO A 188 23.51 0.13 4.52
CA PRO A 188 24.15 1.39 4.13
C PRO A 188 24.39 1.50 2.63
N PHE A 189 24.76 0.38 1.98
CA PHE A 189 24.97 0.32 0.54
C PHE A 189 23.66 0.46 -0.23
N VAL A 190 22.61 -0.24 0.22
CA VAL A 190 21.27 -0.13 -0.38
C VAL A 190 20.74 1.30 -0.25
N LEU A 191 20.85 1.93 0.94
CA LEU A 191 20.45 3.32 1.14
C LEU A 191 21.19 4.28 0.18
N LYS A 192 22.50 4.11 0.05
CA LYS A 192 23.30 4.96 -0.83
C LYS A 192 22.95 4.71 -2.31
N ALA A 193 22.78 3.47 -2.72
CA ALA A 193 22.33 3.12 -4.08
C ALA A 193 20.94 3.72 -4.37
N CYS A 194 20.00 3.62 -3.42
CA CYS A 194 18.70 4.29 -3.55
C CYS A 194 18.83 5.80 -3.70
N ALA A 195 19.72 6.45 -2.95
CA ALA A 195 19.91 7.90 -3.04
C ALA A 195 20.42 8.31 -4.44
N VAL A 196 21.36 7.55 -5.02
CA VAL A 196 21.86 7.76 -6.39
C VAL A 196 20.75 7.54 -7.42
N ALA A 197 20.02 6.42 -7.32
CA ALA A 197 18.91 6.13 -8.21
C ALA A 197 17.78 7.19 -8.12
N LEU A 198 17.44 7.65 -6.91
CA LEU A 198 16.43 8.69 -6.70
C LEU A 198 16.84 10.07 -7.26
N ALA A 199 18.13 10.35 -7.38
CA ALA A 199 18.60 11.56 -8.04
C ALA A 199 18.35 11.49 -9.56
N ALA A 200 18.57 10.34 -10.18
CA ALA A 200 18.29 10.11 -11.60
C ALA A 200 16.78 9.98 -11.91
N HIS A 201 15.97 9.55 -10.94
CA HIS A 201 14.54 9.31 -11.11
C HIS A 201 13.69 10.19 -10.15
N PRO A 202 13.60 11.51 -10.37
CA PRO A 202 12.99 12.44 -9.40
C PRO A 202 11.51 12.19 -9.13
N LYS A 203 10.76 11.53 -10.02
CA LYS A 203 9.38 11.12 -9.76
C LYS A 203 9.25 10.20 -8.55
N MET A 204 10.24 9.32 -8.30
CA MET A 204 10.24 8.37 -7.18
C MET A 204 10.31 9.05 -5.81
N LYS A 205 10.80 10.28 -5.73
CA LYS A 205 10.86 11.09 -4.50
C LYS A 205 9.88 12.25 -4.48
N SER A 206 8.79 12.18 -5.27
CA SER A 206 7.74 13.19 -5.31
C SER A 206 6.59 12.89 -4.34
N SER A 207 5.62 13.78 -4.28
CA SER A 207 4.35 13.56 -3.57
C SER A 207 3.21 14.29 -4.29
N LEU A 208 2.02 13.69 -4.28
CA LEU A 208 0.81 14.34 -4.75
C LEU A 208 0.35 15.42 -3.77
N ALA A 209 -0.10 16.56 -4.30
CA ALA A 209 -0.69 17.65 -3.56
C ALA A 209 -1.99 18.14 -4.22
N LEU A 210 -2.76 18.97 -3.50
CA LEU A 210 -4.04 19.54 -3.97
C LEU A 210 -4.98 18.49 -4.61
N ALA A 211 -5.24 17.41 -3.86
CA ALA A 211 -6.09 16.29 -4.30
C ALA A 211 -5.66 15.71 -5.67
N GLY A 212 -4.34 15.58 -5.89
CA GLY A 212 -3.78 15.00 -7.10
C GLY A 212 -3.58 15.98 -8.28
N LYS A 213 -3.90 17.26 -8.09
CA LYS A 213 -3.73 18.28 -9.15
C LYS A 213 -2.30 18.77 -9.29
N GLN A 214 -1.46 18.56 -8.29
CA GLN A 214 -0.05 18.98 -8.30
C GLN A 214 0.86 17.85 -7.88
N LEU A 215 2.09 17.86 -8.40
CA LEU A 215 3.18 16.98 -8.02
C LEU A 215 4.30 17.82 -7.42
N VAL A 216 4.66 17.51 -6.17
CA VAL A 216 5.74 18.19 -5.46
C VAL A 216 7.02 17.38 -5.59
N TYR A 217 8.02 17.91 -6.28
CA TYR A 217 9.36 17.33 -6.39
C TYR A 217 10.22 17.80 -5.22
N LYS A 218 10.69 16.87 -4.40
CA LYS A 218 11.52 17.15 -3.25
C LYS A 218 13.00 17.21 -3.65
N GLN A 219 13.71 18.26 -3.26
CA GLN A 219 15.13 18.45 -3.61
C GLN A 219 16.09 17.84 -2.57
N TYR A 220 15.57 17.28 -1.50
CA TYR A 220 16.31 16.57 -0.47
C TYR A 220 16.14 15.04 -0.62
N CYS A 221 17.07 14.28 -0.03
CA CYS A 221 17.05 12.82 -0.06
C CYS A 221 17.04 12.25 1.37
N HIS A 222 15.84 12.14 1.94
CA HIS A 222 15.61 11.54 3.26
C HIS A 222 14.90 10.22 3.08
N ILE A 223 15.50 9.12 3.54
CA ILE A 223 14.97 7.77 3.31
C ILE A 223 14.49 7.17 4.62
N GLY A 224 13.22 6.75 4.64
CA GLY A 224 12.63 5.99 5.73
C GLY A 224 13.15 4.54 5.74
N MET A 225 13.39 4.01 6.90
CA MET A 225 13.81 2.62 7.08
C MET A 225 12.84 1.93 8.05
N ALA A 226 12.07 0.95 7.58
CA ALA A 226 11.16 0.21 8.43
C ALA A 226 11.94 -0.64 9.45
N VAL A 227 11.63 -0.46 10.72
CA VAL A 227 12.24 -1.20 11.84
C VAL A 227 11.13 -1.90 12.61
N ASP A 228 11.23 -3.21 12.68
CA ASP A 228 10.37 -4.03 13.52
C ASP A 228 10.80 -3.92 14.99
N THR A 229 9.81 -3.67 15.86
CA THR A 229 10.02 -3.53 17.31
C THR A 229 8.95 -4.30 18.09
N PRO A 230 9.22 -4.67 19.35
CA PRO A 230 8.20 -5.30 20.18
C PRO A 230 6.90 -4.47 20.37
N ALA A 231 6.94 -3.18 20.06
CA ALA A 231 5.79 -2.28 20.16
C ALA A 231 5.08 -2.06 18.81
N GLY A 232 5.53 -2.74 17.74
CA GLY A 232 5.04 -2.58 16.38
C GLY A 232 6.07 -1.99 15.42
N LEU A 233 5.70 -1.86 14.16
CA LEU A 233 6.55 -1.33 13.09
C LEU A 233 6.66 0.20 13.18
N VAL A 234 7.88 0.72 13.15
CA VAL A 234 8.16 2.15 13.07
C VAL A 234 9.10 2.46 11.91
N VAL A 235 9.02 3.67 11.36
CA VAL A 235 9.82 4.09 10.20
C VAL A 235 10.64 5.33 10.54
N PRO A 236 11.81 5.17 11.20
CA PRO A 236 12.77 6.27 11.33
C PRO A 236 13.29 6.73 9.97
N VAL A 237 13.59 8.01 9.85
CA VAL A 237 14.04 8.66 8.62
C VAL A 237 15.51 9.05 8.72
N ILE A 238 16.34 8.46 7.86
CA ILE A 238 17.74 8.83 7.67
C ILE A 238 17.77 10.04 6.75
N ARG A 239 18.28 11.16 7.26
CA ARG A 239 18.29 12.44 6.52
C ARG A 239 19.51 12.58 5.64
N ASP A 240 19.38 13.32 4.53
CA ASP A 240 20.48 13.69 3.62
C ASP A 240 21.38 12.49 3.24
N VAL A 241 20.76 11.36 2.85
CA VAL A 241 21.46 10.11 2.52
C VAL A 241 22.46 10.32 1.37
N ASP A 242 22.12 11.20 0.43
CA ASP A 242 22.94 11.57 -0.72
C ASP A 242 24.29 12.19 -0.29
N LYS A 243 24.32 12.95 0.83
CA LYS A 243 25.51 13.67 1.32
C LYS A 243 26.39 12.84 2.25
N LYS A 244 25.94 11.65 2.68
CA LYS A 244 26.61 10.82 3.69
C LYS A 244 27.41 9.70 3.05
N GLY A 245 28.56 9.39 3.65
CA GLY A 245 29.35 8.21 3.31
C GLY A 245 28.81 6.92 3.97
N ILE A 246 29.31 5.78 3.50
CA ILE A 246 28.84 4.44 3.96
C ILE A 246 29.02 4.25 5.47
N TRP A 247 30.15 4.69 6.05
CA TRP A 247 30.42 4.56 7.48
C TRP A 247 29.47 5.39 8.33
N GLN A 248 29.21 6.61 7.91
CA GLN A 248 28.26 7.50 8.58
C GLN A 248 26.84 6.96 8.53
N LEU A 249 26.43 6.41 7.37
CA LEU A 249 25.14 5.74 7.22
C LEU A 249 25.05 4.50 8.11
N ALA A 250 26.11 3.69 8.20
CA ALA A 250 26.14 2.50 9.06
C ALA A 250 25.94 2.82 10.53
N GLU A 251 26.58 3.90 11.00
CA GLU A 251 26.43 4.38 12.38
C GLU A 251 25.02 4.91 12.65
N GLU A 252 24.49 5.77 11.77
CA GLU A 252 23.18 6.38 11.94
C GLU A 252 22.04 5.32 11.87
N ILE A 253 22.15 4.35 10.97
CA ILE A 253 21.20 3.22 10.90
C ILE A 253 21.17 2.47 12.22
N ARG A 254 22.34 2.17 12.79
CA ARG A 254 22.47 1.46 14.07
C ARG A 254 21.84 2.26 15.20
N ASP A 255 22.15 3.56 15.30
CA ASP A 255 21.59 4.45 16.32
C ASP A 255 20.06 4.52 16.20
N MET A 256 19.53 4.79 15.00
CA MET A 256 18.10 4.86 14.78
C MET A 256 17.37 3.55 15.06
N ALA A 257 17.95 2.40 14.68
CA ALA A 257 17.37 1.09 14.97
C ALA A 257 17.36 0.79 16.47
N THR A 258 18.40 1.20 17.21
CA THR A 258 18.47 1.06 18.66
C THR A 258 17.43 1.93 19.35
N ARG A 259 17.35 3.21 19.01
CA ARG A 259 16.32 4.14 19.52
C ARG A 259 14.90 3.67 19.21
N ALA A 260 14.68 3.08 18.04
CA ALA A 260 13.40 2.51 17.67
C ALA A 260 12.97 1.40 18.64
N ARG A 261 13.85 0.42 18.89
CA ARG A 261 13.58 -0.69 19.81
C ARG A 261 13.41 -0.23 21.26
N GLU A 262 14.13 0.83 21.66
CA GLU A 262 14.04 1.43 23.00
C GLU A 262 12.87 2.42 23.15
N LYS A 263 12.03 2.60 22.10
CA LYS A 263 10.91 3.57 22.07
C LYS A 263 11.36 5.03 22.32
N LYS A 264 12.59 5.36 21.92
CA LYS A 264 13.20 6.69 22.10
C LYS A 264 13.18 7.59 20.85
N LEU A 265 12.48 7.14 19.79
CA LEU A 265 12.32 7.97 18.59
C LEU A 265 11.39 9.14 18.87
N THR A 266 11.79 10.32 18.41
CA THR A 266 10.93 11.50 18.42
C THR A 266 10.06 11.54 17.17
N PRO A 267 8.89 12.21 17.21
CA PRO A 267 8.04 12.37 16.00
C PRO A 267 8.79 13.02 14.83
N ALA A 268 9.71 13.96 15.09
CA ALA A 268 10.51 14.61 14.06
C ALA A 268 11.46 13.63 13.34
N GLN A 269 11.89 12.56 14.00
CA GLN A 269 12.74 11.52 13.40
C GLN A 269 11.98 10.52 12.52
N MET A 270 10.65 10.56 12.53
CA MET A 270 9.76 9.70 11.74
C MET A 270 9.05 10.47 10.61
N GLN A 271 9.47 11.70 10.33
CA GLN A 271 8.83 12.57 9.34
C GLN A 271 9.82 13.08 8.30
N GLY A 272 9.28 13.42 7.13
CA GLY A 272 10.04 14.06 6.05
C GLY A 272 10.71 13.06 5.11
N GLY A 273 10.39 11.76 5.19
CA GLY A 273 10.81 10.77 4.21
C GLY A 273 10.33 11.09 2.80
N VAL A 274 11.13 10.74 1.81
CA VAL A 274 10.78 10.85 0.39
C VAL A 274 10.56 9.49 -0.25
N PHE A 275 11.11 8.47 0.38
CA PHE A 275 11.11 7.06 -0.05
C PHE A 275 11.32 6.17 1.16
N THR A 276 10.70 5.02 1.23
CA THR A 276 10.85 4.09 2.36
C THR A 276 11.49 2.78 1.89
N ILE A 277 12.34 2.19 2.73
CA ILE A 277 12.89 0.85 2.55
C ILE A 277 12.37 -0.05 3.66
N SER A 278 11.78 -1.19 3.29
CA SER A 278 11.35 -2.24 4.21
C SER A 278 12.16 -3.51 3.95
N SER A 279 12.77 -4.07 4.99
CA SER A 279 13.62 -5.26 4.86
C SER A 279 13.10 -6.41 5.70
N LEU A 280 12.77 -7.52 5.04
CA LEU A 280 12.42 -8.81 5.62
C LEU A 280 13.55 -9.85 5.48
N GLY A 281 14.74 -9.44 5.05
CA GLY A 281 15.86 -10.35 4.77
C GLY A 281 16.30 -11.21 5.96
N SER A 282 16.05 -10.77 7.19
CA SER A 282 16.31 -11.56 8.40
C SER A 282 15.22 -12.60 8.72
N ILE A 283 14.01 -12.43 8.14
CA ILE A 283 12.85 -13.27 8.42
C ILE A 283 12.71 -14.35 7.36
N GLY A 284 12.84 -13.99 6.08
CA GLY A 284 12.73 -14.90 4.94
C GLY A 284 11.80 -14.38 3.85
N GLY A 285 11.40 -15.27 2.93
CA GLY A 285 10.54 -14.96 1.79
C GLY A 285 11.32 -14.57 0.54
N GLU A 286 10.78 -14.91 -0.63
CA GLU A 286 11.36 -14.59 -1.94
C GLU A 286 10.99 -13.19 -2.42
N GLY A 287 9.87 -12.65 -1.95
CA GLY A 287 9.36 -11.32 -2.26
C GLY A 287 8.11 -11.01 -1.45
N PHE A 288 7.71 -9.75 -1.43
CA PHE A 288 6.47 -9.28 -0.83
C PHE A 288 6.04 -7.95 -1.49
N THR A 289 4.80 -7.55 -1.30
CA THR A 289 4.23 -6.32 -1.84
C THR A 289 4.06 -5.29 -0.73
N PRO A 290 5.06 -4.43 -0.46
CA PRO A 290 4.95 -3.44 0.60
C PRO A 290 3.88 -2.39 0.28
N ILE A 291 3.17 -1.90 1.31
CA ILE A 291 2.22 -0.80 1.17
C ILE A 291 2.99 0.52 1.19
N VAL A 292 2.73 1.39 0.21
CA VAL A 292 3.36 2.72 0.11
C VAL A 292 3.03 3.55 1.34
N ASN A 293 4.05 4.15 1.94
CA ASN A 293 3.92 4.99 3.12
C ASN A 293 3.54 6.43 2.69
N THR A 294 2.25 6.70 2.53
CA THR A 294 1.79 8.03 2.10
C THR A 294 2.24 9.13 3.06
N PRO A 295 2.68 10.32 2.59
CA PRO A 295 2.54 10.87 1.23
C PRO A 295 3.69 10.55 0.26
N GLU A 296 4.53 9.56 0.53
CA GLU A 296 5.51 9.05 -0.43
C GLU A 296 4.77 8.37 -1.60
N VAL A 297 5.46 8.19 -2.72
CA VAL A 297 4.89 7.54 -3.92
C VAL A 297 5.49 6.17 -4.20
N ALA A 298 6.51 5.76 -3.46
CA ALA A 298 7.14 4.46 -3.65
C ALA A 298 7.79 3.95 -2.36
N ILE A 299 7.89 2.62 -2.26
CA ILE A 299 8.54 1.88 -1.19
C ILE A 299 9.28 0.68 -1.78
N LEU A 300 10.51 0.45 -1.33
CA LEU A 300 11.32 -0.70 -1.70
C LEU A 300 11.27 -1.79 -0.63
N GLY A 301 10.85 -2.97 -1.00
CA GLY A 301 10.96 -4.19 -0.21
C GLY A 301 12.25 -4.94 -0.53
N LEU A 302 12.94 -5.40 0.51
CA LEU A 302 14.12 -6.25 0.41
C LEU A 302 13.84 -7.59 1.08
N SER A 303 13.93 -8.68 0.33
CA SER A 303 13.81 -10.04 0.85
C SER A 303 15.17 -10.65 1.17
N ARG A 304 15.21 -11.94 1.51
CA ARG A 304 16.46 -12.63 1.81
C ARG A 304 17.30 -12.78 0.55
N ALA A 305 18.56 -12.38 0.61
CA ALA A 305 19.50 -12.68 -0.44
C ALA A 305 19.84 -14.18 -0.46
N GLU A 306 19.76 -14.79 -1.63
CA GLU A 306 19.96 -16.22 -1.85
C GLU A 306 21.01 -16.48 -2.93
N ILE A 307 21.72 -17.61 -2.82
CA ILE A 307 22.62 -18.06 -3.89
C ILE A 307 21.78 -18.74 -4.95
N LYS A 308 21.78 -18.16 -6.17
CA LYS A 308 21.08 -18.70 -7.35
C LYS A 308 22.08 -19.01 -8.46
N PRO A 309 21.85 -20.05 -9.26
CA PRO A 309 22.62 -20.30 -10.47
C PRO A 309 22.25 -19.26 -11.52
N VAL A 310 23.22 -18.48 -11.96
CA VAL A 310 23.04 -17.47 -13.04
C VAL A 310 23.91 -17.89 -14.22
N TRP A 311 23.30 -17.91 -15.40
CA TRP A 311 23.99 -18.24 -16.65
C TRP A 311 24.87 -17.07 -17.10
N ASP A 312 26.16 -17.29 -17.36
CA ASP A 312 27.10 -16.25 -17.78
C ASP A 312 27.38 -16.25 -19.31
N GLY A 313 26.73 -17.16 -20.02
CA GLY A 313 26.97 -17.41 -21.46
C GLY A 313 27.63 -18.75 -21.75
N GLU A 314 28.32 -19.35 -20.76
CA GLU A 314 29.04 -20.62 -20.90
C GLU A 314 28.70 -21.64 -19.81
N SER A 315 28.47 -21.16 -18.57
CA SER A 315 28.21 -22.00 -17.39
C SER A 315 27.27 -21.34 -16.41
N PHE A 316 26.75 -22.14 -15.46
CA PHE A 316 25.99 -21.62 -14.31
C PHE A 316 26.97 -21.25 -13.18
N LEU A 317 26.99 -19.96 -12.84
CA LEU A 317 27.76 -19.46 -11.72
C LEU A 317 26.87 -19.25 -10.49
N PRO A 318 27.32 -19.60 -9.27
CA PRO A 318 26.61 -19.26 -8.04
C PRO A 318 26.74 -17.74 -7.80
N ARG A 319 25.63 -17.03 -7.84
CA ARG A 319 25.56 -15.58 -7.59
C ARG A 319 24.62 -15.30 -6.41
N GLN A 320 24.98 -14.33 -5.59
CA GLN A 320 24.14 -13.91 -4.46
C GLN A 320 23.12 -12.85 -4.93
N ILE A 321 21.88 -13.27 -5.11
CA ILE A 321 20.80 -12.44 -5.64
C ILE A 321 19.98 -11.88 -4.50
N LEU A 322 19.87 -10.55 -4.43
CA LEU A 322 18.98 -9.82 -3.52
C LEU A 322 17.64 -9.54 -4.23
N PRO A 323 16.53 -10.15 -3.78
CA PRO A 323 15.23 -9.84 -4.34
C PRO A 323 14.78 -8.43 -3.93
N LEU A 324 14.37 -7.65 -4.90
CA LEU A 324 13.84 -6.29 -4.78
C LEU A 324 12.36 -6.30 -5.15
N SER A 325 11.54 -5.66 -4.33
CA SER A 325 10.09 -5.49 -4.55
C SER A 325 9.77 -4.00 -4.46
N LEU A 326 9.49 -3.35 -5.58
CA LEU A 326 9.16 -1.92 -5.61
C LEU A 326 7.65 -1.76 -5.77
N SER A 327 6.97 -1.30 -4.71
CA SER A 327 5.58 -0.86 -4.80
C SER A 327 5.50 0.65 -4.98
N TYR A 328 4.58 1.10 -5.83
CA TYR A 328 4.46 2.51 -6.15
C TYR A 328 3.02 2.94 -6.44
N ASP A 329 2.77 4.24 -6.31
CA ASP A 329 1.51 4.90 -6.64
C ASP A 329 1.40 5.08 -8.16
N HIS A 330 0.56 4.26 -8.81
CA HIS A 330 0.41 4.28 -10.27
C HIS A 330 -0.22 5.57 -10.82
N ARG A 331 -0.74 6.44 -9.96
CA ARG A 331 -1.17 7.79 -10.36
C ARG A 331 0.00 8.72 -10.68
N VAL A 332 1.20 8.42 -10.16
CA VAL A 332 2.41 9.23 -10.31
C VAL A 332 3.46 8.50 -11.13
N VAL A 333 3.74 7.26 -10.80
CA VAL A 333 4.80 6.43 -11.38
C VAL A 333 4.17 5.42 -12.32
N ASN A 334 4.59 5.38 -13.58
CA ASN A 334 4.17 4.34 -14.52
C ASN A 334 5.16 3.15 -14.52
N GLY A 335 4.75 2.03 -15.15
CA GLY A 335 5.56 0.83 -15.19
C GLY A 335 6.94 1.01 -15.83
N GLY A 336 7.05 1.87 -16.84
CA GLY A 336 8.33 2.19 -17.46
C GLY A 336 9.27 3.00 -16.57
N ASP A 337 8.72 3.95 -15.78
CA ASP A 337 9.51 4.71 -14.81
C ASP A 337 10.03 3.80 -13.69
N ALA A 338 9.15 2.90 -13.17
CA ALA A 338 9.50 1.93 -12.13
C ALA A 338 10.53 0.89 -12.62
N GLY A 339 10.36 0.37 -13.84
CA GLY A 339 11.29 -0.58 -14.42
C GLY A 339 12.69 0.01 -14.59
N ARG A 340 12.81 1.22 -15.17
CA ARG A 340 14.10 1.92 -15.29
C ARG A 340 14.77 2.16 -13.93
N PHE A 341 13.99 2.61 -12.94
CA PHE A 341 14.49 2.79 -11.57
C PHE A 341 15.05 1.49 -10.98
N LEU A 342 14.32 0.37 -11.12
CA LEU A 342 14.76 -0.93 -10.61
C LEU A 342 15.99 -1.44 -11.33
N THR A 343 16.06 -1.32 -12.67
CA THR A 343 17.21 -1.69 -13.47
C THR A 343 18.46 -0.91 -13.05
N ASP A 344 18.34 0.41 -12.90
CA ASP A 344 19.46 1.25 -12.45
C ASP A 344 19.86 0.92 -11.01
N LEU A 345 18.90 0.69 -10.10
CA LEU A 345 19.17 0.30 -8.73
C LEU A 345 19.89 -1.07 -8.66
N ALA A 346 19.43 -2.05 -9.42
CA ALA A 346 20.07 -3.36 -9.50
C ALA A 346 21.51 -3.25 -10.02
N ALA A 347 21.73 -2.43 -11.07
CA ALA A 347 23.05 -2.17 -11.60
C ALA A 347 23.99 -1.44 -10.61
N LEU A 348 23.47 -0.53 -9.81
CA LEU A 348 24.21 0.14 -8.72
C LEU A 348 24.61 -0.86 -7.63
N LEU A 349 23.71 -1.77 -7.25
CA LEU A 349 23.99 -2.79 -6.24
C LEU A 349 24.94 -3.88 -6.72
N SER A 350 24.99 -4.15 -8.04
CA SER A 350 25.89 -5.13 -8.62
C SER A 350 27.34 -4.64 -8.74
N ASP A 351 27.56 -3.32 -8.76
CA ASP A 351 28.91 -2.75 -8.78
C ASP A 351 29.01 -1.59 -7.78
N VAL A 352 29.62 -1.86 -6.63
CA VAL A 352 29.76 -0.91 -5.53
C VAL A 352 30.49 0.39 -5.92
N ARG A 353 31.36 0.34 -6.95
CA ARG A 353 32.09 1.52 -7.47
C ARG A 353 31.14 2.58 -8.03
N ARG A 354 30.04 2.15 -8.62
CA ARG A 354 29.00 3.05 -9.17
C ARG A 354 28.22 3.82 -8.10
N ILE A 355 28.28 3.37 -6.86
CA ILE A 355 27.60 4.04 -5.72
C ILE A 355 28.41 5.25 -5.23
N ILE A 356 29.72 5.26 -5.47
CA ILE A 356 30.64 6.30 -4.97
C ILE A 356 31.05 7.33 -6.03
N LEU A 357 30.70 7.09 -7.28
CA LEU A 357 30.88 8.04 -8.40
C LEU A 357 29.68 9.01 -8.48
#